data_7337e8e8e1c62781f4a4aec42ab21734
#
_entry.id   7337e8e8e1c62781f4a4aec42ab21734
#
_cell.length_a   1.000
_cell.length_b   1.000
_cell.length_c   1.000
_cell.angle_alpha   90.00
_cell.angle_beta   90.00
_cell.angle_gamma   90.00
#
_symmetry.space_group_name_H-M   'P 1'
#
loop_
_entity.id
_entity.type
_entity.pdbx_description
1 polymer ?
#
loop_
_entity_poly.entity_id
_entity_poly.type
_entity_poly.pdbx_seq_one_letter_code
_entity_poly.pdbx_strand_id
1 'polypeptide(L)'
;MKKIIIIGGGLTGLSAAYYLNKQVNQEEVDWQLFEAGDHFGGKFNTVLRDGFIIEKGPDSFLARKPAGMALVEDLGLTDQLITNATGKSYIYHDKALHPIPEGSVMGIPTDIRALLESDLLTDDGKVRALEELMLESNVTEADQSIGDFFEYRFGKEMVVRLIEPLLAGIYAGNIYEMSLRATFPQFENTAKEHRSLMYGLKSHRPETVNTTGTAKTIGAFRTLAGGLSTLTDAIVEALPAERLHANTAVKCIENTTVVLGNGERIVADAIIIAATHDVVLSLLDVPAVKPLMEQPMTSLATISLAYDQDAVPHLPEGTGFLVARTRDYHITACTWVQEKWPHMVPDGKLLLRGFLGKAGQVDLLEQTDAEMVGHVQEDLKEMIGLEGEPLFYEVSRMKEAMPQYTVGHQERLETVERDLKQQHPNIFLAGMSYRGVGIPDCIQAGRTAANEANQFVMKVSQP
;
A
#
# COMPACT_ATOMS: atom_id res chain seq x y z
N MET A 1 11.83 -3.67 -36.34
CA MET A 1 10.97 -3.96 -35.18
C MET A 1 11.43 -3.06 -34.05
N LYS A 2 10.54 -2.29 -33.45
CA LYS A 2 10.83 -1.42 -32.29
C LYS A 2 10.99 -2.26 -31.02
N LYS A 3 11.86 -1.83 -30.13
CA LYS A 3 12.12 -2.57 -28.89
C LYS A 3 11.77 -1.76 -27.65
N ILE A 4 10.91 -2.32 -26.79
CA ILE A 4 10.56 -1.75 -25.48
C ILE A 4 11.12 -2.67 -24.38
N ILE A 5 11.91 -2.13 -23.46
CA ILE A 5 12.43 -2.86 -22.31
C ILE A 5 11.67 -2.43 -21.06
N ILE A 6 11.25 -3.43 -20.26
CA ILE A 6 10.62 -3.24 -18.96
C ILE A 6 11.60 -3.74 -17.90
N ILE A 7 11.91 -2.90 -16.91
CA ILE A 7 12.85 -3.21 -15.81
C ILE A 7 12.07 -3.29 -14.51
N GLY A 8 12.12 -4.47 -13.86
CA GLY A 8 11.40 -4.80 -12.63
C GLY A 8 10.16 -5.65 -12.86
N GLY A 9 10.16 -6.86 -12.29
CA GLY A 9 9.11 -7.88 -12.41
C GLY A 9 8.07 -7.87 -11.29
N GLY A 10 7.96 -6.78 -10.52
CA GLY A 10 6.88 -6.59 -9.58
C GLY A 10 5.53 -6.31 -10.28
N LEU A 11 4.45 -6.15 -9.51
CA LEU A 11 3.09 -5.95 -10.05
C LEU A 11 3.02 -4.84 -11.11
N THR A 12 3.75 -3.74 -10.91
CA THR A 12 3.75 -2.61 -11.88
C THR A 12 4.35 -3.02 -13.22
N GLY A 13 5.51 -3.68 -13.21
CA GLY A 13 6.16 -4.13 -14.45
C GLY A 13 5.40 -5.26 -15.14
N LEU A 14 4.86 -6.21 -14.38
CA LEU A 14 3.97 -7.24 -14.90
C LEU A 14 2.71 -6.63 -15.53
N SER A 15 2.10 -5.62 -14.89
CA SER A 15 0.96 -4.90 -15.46
C SER A 15 1.36 -4.16 -16.75
N ALA A 16 2.54 -3.53 -16.76
CA ALA A 16 3.04 -2.88 -17.98
C ALA A 16 3.22 -3.90 -19.11
N ALA A 17 3.85 -5.04 -18.84
CA ALA A 17 4.03 -6.12 -19.81
C ALA A 17 2.69 -6.66 -20.32
N TYR A 18 1.71 -6.87 -19.42
CA TYR A 18 0.39 -7.39 -19.76
C TYR A 18 -0.37 -6.44 -20.71
N TYR A 19 -0.47 -5.17 -20.34
CA TYR A 19 -1.17 -4.19 -21.16
C TYR A 19 -0.42 -3.88 -22.48
N LEU A 20 0.91 -3.90 -22.45
CA LEU A 20 1.71 -3.76 -23.66
C LEU A 20 1.47 -4.94 -24.62
N ASN A 21 1.51 -6.18 -24.12
CA ASN A 21 1.26 -7.39 -24.90
C ASN A 21 -0.13 -7.40 -25.57
N LYS A 22 -1.15 -6.81 -24.91
CA LYS A 22 -2.52 -6.68 -25.46
C LYS A 22 -2.65 -5.61 -26.57
N GLN A 23 -1.75 -4.62 -26.58
CA GLN A 23 -1.90 -3.41 -27.42
C GLN A 23 -1.01 -3.38 -28.64
N VAL A 24 0.18 -4.03 -28.56
CA VAL A 24 1.16 -3.94 -29.63
C VAL A 24 0.88 -4.93 -30.75
N ASN A 25 1.17 -4.49 -31.99
CA ASN A 25 1.38 -5.42 -33.08
C ASN A 25 2.75 -6.10 -32.89
N GLN A 26 2.75 -7.38 -32.59
CA GLN A 26 3.96 -8.14 -32.27
C GLN A 26 4.95 -8.28 -33.48
N GLU A 27 4.50 -7.95 -34.69
CA GLU A 27 5.38 -7.85 -35.86
C GLU A 27 6.16 -6.53 -35.91
N GLU A 28 5.64 -5.48 -35.23
CA GLU A 28 6.20 -4.13 -35.24
C GLU A 28 6.97 -3.79 -33.99
N VAL A 29 6.49 -4.29 -32.82
CA VAL A 29 7.04 -4.00 -31.49
C VAL A 29 7.40 -5.29 -30.76
N ASP A 30 8.67 -5.41 -30.43
CA ASP A 30 9.20 -6.40 -29.49
C ASP A 30 9.29 -5.78 -28.10
N TRP A 31 8.91 -6.53 -27.06
CA TRP A 31 9.12 -6.11 -25.68
C TRP A 31 9.73 -7.24 -24.86
N GLN A 32 10.50 -6.89 -23.83
CA GLN A 32 11.11 -7.82 -22.89
C GLN A 32 11.06 -7.25 -21.49
N LEU A 33 10.82 -8.12 -20.48
CA LEU A 33 10.81 -7.77 -19.07
C LEU A 33 11.97 -8.45 -18.34
N PHE A 34 12.76 -7.66 -17.62
CA PHE A 34 13.90 -8.10 -16.83
C PHE A 34 13.64 -7.93 -15.34
N GLU A 35 13.83 -9.02 -14.57
CA GLU A 35 13.72 -9.06 -13.12
C GLU A 35 15.05 -9.56 -12.52
N ALA A 36 15.53 -8.83 -11.50
CA ALA A 36 16.78 -9.16 -10.82
C ALA A 36 16.67 -10.41 -9.92
N GLY A 37 15.50 -10.60 -9.32
CA GLY A 37 15.17 -11.74 -8.47
C GLY A 37 14.90 -13.02 -9.26
N ASP A 38 14.74 -14.10 -8.52
CA ASP A 38 14.48 -15.44 -9.05
C ASP A 38 13.02 -15.70 -9.43
N HIS A 39 12.12 -14.79 -9.06
CA HIS A 39 10.68 -14.90 -9.33
C HIS A 39 10.07 -13.54 -9.68
N PHE A 40 8.92 -13.59 -10.36
CA PHE A 40 8.08 -12.42 -10.63
C PHE A 40 7.06 -12.21 -9.51
N GLY A 41 6.50 -10.99 -9.40
CA GLY A 41 5.49 -10.62 -8.40
C GLY A 41 6.00 -9.63 -7.37
N GLY A 42 7.31 -9.54 -7.14
CA GLY A 42 7.93 -8.59 -6.22
C GLY A 42 7.46 -8.80 -4.77
N LYS A 43 6.62 -7.88 -4.25
CA LYS A 43 6.12 -7.94 -2.86
C LYS A 43 4.94 -8.92 -2.67
N PHE A 44 4.41 -9.49 -3.74
CA PHE A 44 3.38 -10.53 -3.67
C PHE A 44 4.05 -11.86 -3.37
N ASN A 45 3.78 -12.38 -2.20
CA ASN A 45 4.36 -13.65 -1.74
C ASN A 45 3.37 -14.32 -0.80
N THR A 46 2.62 -15.28 -1.33
CA THR A 46 1.66 -16.09 -0.59
C THR A 46 2.30 -17.44 -0.26
N VAL A 47 2.30 -17.81 1.00
CA VAL A 47 2.80 -19.11 1.49
C VAL A 47 1.61 -19.98 1.85
N LEU A 48 1.61 -21.21 1.37
CA LEU A 48 0.67 -22.27 1.75
C LEU A 48 1.36 -23.21 2.74
N ARG A 49 0.84 -23.30 3.97
CA ARG A 49 1.42 -24.13 5.02
C ARG A 49 0.34 -24.70 5.93
N ASP A 50 0.30 -26.01 6.07
CA ASP A 50 -0.60 -26.73 6.98
C ASP A 50 -2.09 -26.30 6.85
N GLY A 51 -2.53 -26.00 5.62
CA GLY A 51 -3.88 -25.52 5.32
C GLY A 51 -4.09 -24.01 5.50
N PHE A 52 -3.09 -23.28 5.99
CA PHE A 52 -3.12 -21.82 6.05
C PHE A 52 -2.67 -21.19 4.73
N ILE A 53 -3.29 -20.05 4.39
CA ILE A 53 -2.86 -19.15 3.31
C ILE A 53 -2.27 -17.90 3.98
N ILE A 54 -0.97 -17.67 3.82
CA ILE A 54 -0.23 -16.65 4.55
C ILE A 54 0.34 -15.62 3.59
N GLU A 55 -0.13 -14.38 3.70
CA GLU A 55 0.39 -13.27 2.92
C GLU A 55 1.65 -12.67 3.59
N LYS A 56 2.79 -12.77 2.93
CA LYS A 56 4.04 -12.15 3.39
C LYS A 56 4.18 -10.68 2.96
N GLY A 57 3.41 -10.25 1.97
CA GLY A 57 3.31 -8.90 1.45
C GLY A 57 1.94 -8.25 1.74
N PRO A 58 1.32 -7.56 0.77
CA PRO A 58 -0.05 -7.09 0.92
C PRO A 58 -1.03 -8.26 1.03
N ASP A 59 -2.17 -8.05 1.71
CA ASP A 59 -3.21 -9.08 1.87
C ASP A 59 -4.51 -8.75 1.12
N SER A 60 -4.62 -7.57 0.58
CA SER A 60 -5.88 -7.10 -0.03
C SER A 60 -5.70 -5.80 -0.82
N PHE A 61 -6.70 -5.48 -1.64
CA PHE A 61 -6.80 -4.21 -2.34
C PHE A 61 -8.20 -3.60 -2.24
N LEU A 62 -8.28 -2.27 -2.44
CA LEU A 62 -9.54 -1.53 -2.38
C LEU A 62 -10.36 -1.72 -3.66
N ALA A 63 -11.56 -2.27 -3.54
CA ALA A 63 -12.47 -2.51 -4.66
C ALA A 63 -12.94 -1.21 -5.37
N ARG A 64 -13.00 -0.09 -4.65
CA ARG A 64 -13.44 1.21 -5.21
C ARG A 64 -12.48 1.81 -6.25
N LYS A 65 -11.22 1.37 -6.28
CA LYS A 65 -10.24 1.78 -7.30
C LYS A 65 -10.32 0.80 -8.48
N PRO A 66 -10.74 1.24 -9.67
CA PRO A 66 -11.18 0.35 -10.75
C PRO A 66 -10.07 -0.52 -11.35
N ALA A 67 -8.81 -0.07 -11.32
CA ALA A 67 -7.72 -0.77 -12.01
C ALA A 67 -7.49 -2.19 -11.48
N GLY A 68 -7.66 -2.41 -10.15
CA GLY A 68 -7.53 -3.75 -9.56
C GLY A 68 -8.63 -4.70 -10.02
N MET A 69 -9.88 -4.24 -9.96
CA MET A 69 -11.03 -5.05 -10.40
C MET A 69 -10.97 -5.35 -11.90
N ALA A 70 -10.61 -4.35 -12.72
CA ALA A 70 -10.50 -4.52 -14.16
C ALA A 70 -9.42 -5.54 -14.56
N LEU A 71 -8.26 -5.54 -13.87
CA LEU A 71 -7.22 -6.54 -14.14
C LEU A 71 -7.65 -7.96 -13.73
N VAL A 72 -8.33 -8.10 -12.58
CA VAL A 72 -8.88 -9.38 -12.14
C VAL A 72 -9.90 -9.93 -13.14
N GLU A 73 -10.79 -9.07 -13.67
CA GLU A 73 -11.76 -9.44 -14.71
C GLU A 73 -11.05 -9.81 -16.03
N ASP A 74 -10.07 -9.01 -16.45
CA ASP A 74 -9.27 -9.24 -17.66
C ASP A 74 -8.53 -10.59 -17.65
N LEU A 75 -8.14 -11.06 -16.46
CA LEU A 75 -7.45 -12.33 -16.24
C LEU A 75 -8.41 -13.51 -15.97
N GLY A 76 -9.72 -13.27 -15.94
CA GLY A 76 -10.72 -14.31 -15.67
C GLY A 76 -10.75 -14.82 -14.22
N LEU A 77 -10.28 -14.00 -13.26
CA LEU A 77 -10.20 -14.36 -11.84
C LEU A 77 -11.39 -13.91 -11.01
N THR A 78 -12.47 -13.44 -11.63
CA THR A 78 -13.64 -12.88 -10.93
C THR A 78 -14.25 -13.86 -9.94
N ASP A 79 -14.34 -15.14 -10.29
CA ASP A 79 -14.91 -16.20 -9.44
C ASP A 79 -14.03 -16.53 -8.22
N GLN A 80 -12.75 -16.08 -8.22
CA GLN A 80 -11.83 -16.27 -7.12
C GLN A 80 -11.81 -15.05 -6.16
N LEU A 81 -12.55 -13.98 -6.46
CA LEU A 81 -12.61 -12.79 -5.62
C LEU A 81 -13.35 -13.07 -4.31
N ILE A 82 -12.67 -12.77 -3.21
CA ILE A 82 -13.20 -12.84 -1.86
C ILE A 82 -13.33 -11.43 -1.28
N THR A 83 -14.48 -11.15 -0.68
CA THR A 83 -14.72 -9.90 0.07
C THR A 83 -14.40 -10.13 1.54
N ASN A 84 -13.78 -9.16 2.21
CA ASN A 84 -13.51 -9.28 3.65
C ASN A 84 -14.82 -9.45 4.46
N ALA A 85 -14.79 -10.36 5.42
CA ALA A 85 -15.99 -10.82 6.13
C ALA A 85 -16.57 -9.75 7.07
N THR A 86 -15.73 -8.86 7.62
CA THR A 86 -16.13 -7.80 8.53
C THR A 86 -15.35 -6.52 8.27
N GLY A 87 -15.94 -5.36 8.54
CA GLY A 87 -15.30 -4.04 8.43
C GLY A 87 -14.99 -3.41 9.80
N LYS A 88 -15.32 -4.08 10.91
CA LYS A 88 -15.03 -3.57 12.26
C LYS A 88 -13.54 -3.61 12.53
N SER A 89 -13.01 -2.56 13.15
CA SER A 89 -11.62 -2.47 13.59
C SER A 89 -11.55 -1.69 14.89
N TYR A 90 -10.46 -1.87 15.62
CA TYR A 90 -10.26 -1.27 16.93
C TYR A 90 -8.98 -0.42 16.95
N ILE A 91 -8.92 0.47 17.93
CA ILE A 91 -7.68 1.11 18.36
C ILE A 91 -7.33 0.55 19.73
N TYR A 92 -6.14 0.00 19.88
CA TYR A 92 -5.61 -0.33 21.19
C TYR A 92 -5.02 0.89 21.86
N HIS A 93 -5.61 1.30 22.98
CA HIS A 93 -5.19 2.44 23.79
C HIS A 93 -5.50 2.17 25.25
N ASP A 94 -4.58 2.56 26.12
CA ASP A 94 -4.71 2.45 27.60
C ASP A 94 -5.21 1.08 28.08
N LYS A 95 -4.59 0.00 27.56
CA LYS A 95 -4.87 -1.41 27.88
C LYS A 95 -6.28 -1.90 27.50
N ALA A 96 -6.92 -1.23 26.55
CA ALA A 96 -8.24 -1.62 26.03
C ALA A 96 -8.33 -1.50 24.51
N LEU A 97 -9.21 -2.30 23.91
CA LEU A 97 -9.59 -2.22 22.52
C LEU A 97 -10.81 -1.31 22.39
N HIS A 98 -10.63 -0.13 21.82
CA HIS A 98 -11.69 0.84 21.55
C HIS A 98 -12.19 0.72 20.12
N PRO A 99 -13.49 0.53 19.86
CA PRO A 99 -14.00 0.52 18.51
C PRO A 99 -13.77 1.88 17.85
N ILE A 100 -13.42 1.87 16.55
CA ILE A 100 -13.37 3.11 15.77
C ILE A 100 -14.80 3.70 15.70
N PRO A 101 -15.01 4.99 15.99
CA PRO A 101 -16.34 5.60 15.96
C PRO A 101 -17.06 5.35 14.65
N GLU A 102 -18.31 4.92 14.72
CA GLU A 102 -19.11 4.62 13.52
C GLU A 102 -19.18 5.81 12.58
N GLY A 103 -19.16 5.51 11.29
CA GLY A 103 -19.21 6.55 10.29
C GLY A 103 -17.90 7.28 10.05
N SER A 104 -16.81 6.93 10.73
CA SER A 104 -15.50 7.52 10.46
C SER A 104 -15.01 7.21 9.05
N VAL A 105 -14.42 8.19 8.39
CA VAL A 105 -13.74 8.07 7.11
C VAL A 105 -12.24 8.22 7.36
N MET A 106 -11.48 7.11 7.34
CA MET A 106 -10.05 7.10 7.62
C MET A 106 -9.70 7.80 8.94
N GLY A 107 -10.48 7.55 9.99
CA GLY A 107 -10.31 8.15 11.31
C GLY A 107 -10.96 9.53 11.51
N ILE A 108 -11.50 10.14 10.47
CA ILE A 108 -12.22 11.41 10.59
C ILE A 108 -13.69 11.12 10.88
N PRO A 109 -14.23 11.52 12.05
CA PRO A 109 -15.61 11.28 12.40
C PRO A 109 -16.54 12.08 11.48
N THR A 110 -17.60 11.46 11.00
CA THR A 110 -18.67 12.14 10.25
C THR A 110 -19.99 12.15 11.00
N ASP A 111 -20.03 11.52 12.17
CA ASP A 111 -21.14 11.51 13.09
C ASP A 111 -20.71 12.02 14.48
N ILE A 112 -21.24 13.19 14.86
CA ILE A 112 -20.95 13.83 16.13
C ILE A 112 -21.36 12.94 17.31
N ARG A 113 -22.49 12.23 17.19
CA ARG A 113 -22.98 11.38 18.27
C ARG A 113 -22.03 10.22 18.52
N ALA A 114 -21.59 9.54 17.47
CA ALA A 114 -20.62 8.45 17.56
C ALA A 114 -19.28 8.93 18.17
N LEU A 115 -18.85 10.16 17.85
CA LEU A 115 -17.67 10.78 18.46
C LEU A 115 -17.85 11.00 19.96
N LEU A 116 -19.01 11.54 20.37
CA LEU A 116 -19.31 11.83 21.78
C LEU A 116 -19.47 10.54 22.62
N GLU A 117 -20.02 9.49 22.03
CA GLU A 117 -20.21 8.18 22.69
C GLU A 117 -18.92 7.35 22.74
N SER A 118 -17.88 7.71 21.99
CA SER A 118 -16.58 7.00 22.00
C SER A 118 -15.84 7.22 23.31
N ASP A 119 -15.27 6.17 23.88
CA ASP A 119 -14.38 6.19 25.03
C ASP A 119 -12.89 6.28 24.69
N LEU A 120 -12.56 6.36 23.40
CA LEU A 120 -11.19 6.52 22.91
C LEU A 120 -10.58 7.89 23.25
N LEU A 121 -11.43 8.93 23.31
CA LEU A 121 -11.01 10.31 23.60
C LEU A 121 -11.50 10.76 24.96
N THR A 122 -10.73 11.64 25.62
CA THR A 122 -11.18 12.37 26.80
C THR A 122 -12.28 13.35 26.42
N ASP A 123 -13.04 13.84 27.42
CA ASP A 123 -14.06 14.86 27.15
C ASP A 123 -13.46 16.16 26.60
N ASP A 124 -12.30 16.57 27.07
CA ASP A 124 -11.55 17.72 26.52
C ASP A 124 -11.12 17.45 25.06
N GLY A 125 -10.66 16.22 24.76
CA GLY A 125 -10.32 15.79 23.40
C GLY A 125 -11.52 15.82 22.45
N LYS A 126 -12.71 15.39 22.92
CA LYS A 126 -13.96 15.48 22.16
C LYS A 126 -14.37 16.92 21.89
N VAL A 127 -14.32 17.79 22.92
CA VAL A 127 -14.60 19.22 22.77
C VAL A 127 -13.65 19.84 21.75
N ARG A 128 -12.33 19.58 21.88
CA ARG A 128 -11.34 20.10 20.94
C ARG A 128 -11.59 19.61 19.49
N ALA A 129 -11.97 18.36 19.33
CA ALA A 129 -12.28 17.80 18.00
C ALA A 129 -13.54 18.46 17.38
N LEU A 130 -14.54 18.82 18.19
CA LEU A 130 -15.75 19.51 17.72
C LEU A 130 -15.52 20.98 17.32
N GLU A 131 -14.46 21.61 17.80
CA GLU A 131 -14.08 22.96 17.35
C GLU A 131 -13.84 23.00 15.83
N GLU A 132 -13.49 21.86 15.21
CA GLU A 132 -13.34 21.72 13.76
C GLU A 132 -14.54 22.29 12.97
N LEU A 133 -15.74 22.15 13.51
CA LEU A 133 -16.96 22.65 12.89
C LEU A 133 -16.96 24.18 12.72
N MET A 134 -16.15 24.90 13.50
CA MET A 134 -16.11 26.36 13.54
C MET A 134 -14.78 26.97 13.12
N LEU A 135 -13.72 26.15 12.97
CA LEU A 135 -12.41 26.63 12.56
C LEU A 135 -12.42 27.15 11.12
N GLU A 136 -11.56 28.14 10.85
CA GLU A 136 -11.28 28.57 9.49
C GLU A 136 -10.48 27.50 8.74
N SER A 137 -10.53 27.56 7.41
CA SER A 137 -9.76 26.62 6.58
C SER A 137 -8.25 26.86 6.76
N ASN A 138 -7.51 25.77 6.99
CA ASN A 138 -6.05 25.77 7.03
C ASN A 138 -5.42 25.22 5.73
N VAL A 139 -6.17 25.20 4.65
CA VAL A 139 -5.63 24.84 3.33
C VAL A 139 -4.78 26.01 2.82
N THR A 140 -3.55 25.68 2.42
CA THR A 140 -2.56 26.62 1.90
C THR A 140 -2.27 26.36 0.43
N GLU A 141 -1.68 27.34 -0.27
CA GLU A 141 -1.15 27.12 -1.63
C GLU A 141 0.04 26.16 -1.62
N ALA A 142 0.90 26.30 -0.62
CA ALA A 142 2.03 25.37 -0.41
C ALA A 142 1.53 24.03 0.12
N ASP A 143 2.26 22.96 -0.20
CA ASP A 143 2.03 21.63 0.37
C ASP A 143 2.26 21.65 1.89
N GLN A 144 1.55 20.81 2.62
CA GLN A 144 1.63 20.71 4.08
C GLN A 144 1.61 19.26 4.54
N SER A 145 2.07 19.03 5.78
CA SER A 145 2.06 17.69 6.35
C SER A 145 0.65 17.23 6.74
N ILE A 146 0.45 15.91 6.72
CA ILE A 146 -0.78 15.29 7.23
C ILE A 146 -0.97 15.65 8.71
N GLY A 147 0.10 15.55 9.51
CA GLY A 147 0.08 15.78 10.95
C GLY A 147 -0.37 17.19 11.29
N ASP A 148 0.28 18.21 10.72
CA ASP A 148 -0.06 19.62 10.99
C ASP A 148 -1.48 19.95 10.54
N PHE A 149 -1.91 19.42 9.37
CA PHE A 149 -3.25 19.65 8.87
C PHE A 149 -4.33 19.13 9.83
N PHE A 150 -4.17 17.89 10.32
CA PHE A 150 -5.17 17.30 11.21
C PHE A 150 -5.05 17.79 12.65
N GLU A 151 -3.84 18.06 13.14
CA GLU A 151 -3.64 18.59 14.50
C GLU A 151 -4.31 19.99 14.65
N TYR A 152 -4.18 20.84 13.65
CA TYR A 152 -4.91 22.11 13.62
C TYR A 152 -6.43 21.92 13.72
N ARG A 153 -6.98 20.95 12.98
CA ARG A 153 -8.44 20.72 12.90
C ARG A 153 -9.00 20.01 14.12
N PHE A 154 -8.39 18.91 14.50
CA PHE A 154 -8.97 17.99 15.49
C PHE A 154 -8.21 17.95 16.83
N GLY A 155 -7.08 18.60 16.91
CA GLY A 155 -6.21 18.55 18.09
C GLY A 155 -5.35 17.28 18.18
N LYS A 156 -4.30 17.39 18.98
CA LYS A 156 -3.25 16.35 19.08
C LYS A 156 -3.78 15.01 19.59
N GLU A 157 -4.70 15.03 20.56
CA GLU A 157 -5.21 13.78 21.14
C GLU A 157 -5.88 12.91 20.10
N MET A 158 -6.75 13.47 19.27
CA MET A 158 -7.42 12.75 18.21
C MET A 158 -6.41 12.27 17.13
N VAL A 159 -5.41 13.08 16.82
CA VAL A 159 -4.36 12.69 15.87
C VAL A 159 -3.63 11.45 16.37
N VAL A 160 -3.06 11.47 17.57
CA VAL A 160 -2.21 10.37 18.07
C VAL A 160 -2.99 9.10 18.44
N ARG A 161 -4.27 9.24 18.82
CA ARG A 161 -5.08 8.08 19.21
C ARG A 161 -5.84 7.44 18.05
N LEU A 162 -6.22 8.20 17.02
CA LEU A 162 -7.09 7.69 15.96
C LEU A 162 -6.54 7.93 14.55
N ILE A 163 -6.19 9.18 14.21
CA ILE A 163 -5.86 9.52 12.81
C ILE A 163 -4.50 8.96 12.41
N GLU A 164 -3.47 9.18 13.21
CA GLU A 164 -2.11 8.70 12.93
C GLU A 164 -2.03 7.17 12.81
N PRO A 165 -2.60 6.36 13.73
CA PRO A 165 -2.60 4.91 13.56
C PRO A 165 -3.17 4.44 12.22
N LEU A 166 -4.25 5.07 11.75
CA LEU A 166 -4.91 4.71 10.50
C LEU A 166 -4.15 5.17 9.26
N LEU A 167 -3.63 6.40 9.25
CA LEU A 167 -2.98 6.97 8.06
C LEU A 167 -1.51 6.56 7.95
N ALA A 168 -0.78 6.57 9.07
CA ALA A 168 0.61 6.12 9.10
C ALA A 168 0.75 4.62 8.76
N GLY A 169 -0.24 3.79 9.13
CA GLY A 169 -0.25 2.37 8.82
C GLY A 169 -0.18 2.04 7.33
N ILE A 170 -0.64 2.95 6.45
CA ILE A 170 -0.60 2.74 4.99
C ILE A 170 0.82 2.89 4.44
N TYR A 171 1.61 3.81 5.00
CA TYR A 171 2.95 4.16 4.51
C TYR A 171 4.09 3.73 5.44
N ALA A 172 3.77 3.26 6.66
CA ALA A 172 4.75 3.04 7.74
C ALA A 172 5.61 4.28 8.02
N GLY A 173 5.04 5.48 7.86
CA GLY A 173 5.75 6.76 7.86
C GLY A 173 5.39 7.69 9.02
N ASN A 174 6.09 8.82 9.07
CA ASN A 174 5.82 9.93 9.99
C ASN A 174 4.82 10.89 9.35
N ILE A 175 3.62 11.03 9.90
CA ILE A 175 2.57 11.91 9.33
C ILE A 175 2.93 13.39 9.35
N TYR A 176 3.89 13.82 10.20
CA TYR A 176 4.36 15.19 10.25
C TYR A 176 5.40 15.54 9.16
N GLU A 177 5.88 14.52 8.45
CA GLU A 177 6.78 14.69 7.29
C GLU A 177 6.06 14.39 5.97
N MET A 178 4.98 13.63 6.01
CA MET A 178 4.26 13.17 4.82
C MET A 178 3.33 14.25 4.26
N SER A 179 3.39 14.45 2.96
CA SER A 179 2.55 15.36 2.20
C SER A 179 1.08 14.95 2.25
N LEU A 180 0.21 15.85 2.68
CA LEU A 180 -1.24 15.67 2.59
C LEU A 180 -1.69 15.54 1.12
N ARG A 181 -1.18 16.41 0.27
CA ARG A 181 -1.55 16.52 -1.16
C ARG A 181 -1.13 15.27 -1.95
N ALA A 182 0.04 14.74 -1.68
CA ALA A 182 0.54 13.57 -2.40
C ALA A 182 -0.09 12.25 -1.92
N THR A 183 -0.55 12.18 -0.66
CA THR A 183 -1.05 10.94 -0.05
C THR A 183 -2.56 10.87 0.04
N PHE A 184 -3.20 11.95 0.52
CA PHE A 184 -4.64 12.02 0.79
C PHE A 184 -5.28 13.30 0.25
N PRO A 185 -5.17 13.59 -1.07
CA PRO A 185 -5.66 14.81 -1.69
C PRO A 185 -7.17 15.04 -1.46
N GLN A 186 -7.93 13.98 -1.20
CA GLN A 186 -9.37 14.08 -0.93
C GLN A 186 -9.67 14.93 0.31
N PHE A 187 -8.81 14.93 1.32
CA PHE A 187 -9.02 15.76 2.51
C PHE A 187 -8.75 17.24 2.23
N GLU A 188 -7.68 17.53 1.47
CA GLU A 188 -7.40 18.90 1.02
C GLU A 188 -8.54 19.43 0.13
N ASN A 189 -9.03 18.63 -0.81
CA ASN A 189 -10.13 19.00 -1.70
C ASN A 189 -11.43 19.23 -0.92
N THR A 190 -11.78 18.31 0.00
CA THR A 190 -12.95 18.49 0.87
C THR A 190 -12.83 19.77 1.71
N ALA A 191 -11.65 20.09 2.22
CA ALA A 191 -11.43 21.30 3.02
C ALA A 191 -11.43 22.59 2.18
N LYS A 192 -11.18 22.52 0.88
CA LYS A 192 -11.37 23.64 -0.07
C LYS A 192 -12.85 23.90 -0.36
N GLU A 193 -13.64 22.84 -0.46
CA GLU A 193 -15.06 22.90 -0.80
C GLU A 193 -15.94 23.21 0.43
N HIS A 194 -15.54 22.69 1.58
CA HIS A 194 -16.29 22.76 2.82
C HIS A 194 -15.41 23.31 3.95
N ARG A 195 -15.94 24.20 4.76
CA ARG A 195 -15.26 24.72 5.95
C ARG A 195 -14.87 23.57 6.90
N SER A 196 -15.82 22.67 7.17
CA SER A 196 -15.63 21.51 8.04
C SER A 196 -15.39 20.22 7.24
N LEU A 197 -14.35 19.48 7.59
CA LEU A 197 -14.09 18.14 7.04
C LEU A 197 -15.15 17.12 7.48
N MET A 198 -15.60 17.19 8.75
CA MET A 198 -16.66 16.32 9.26
C MET A 198 -17.92 16.46 8.42
N TYR A 199 -18.32 17.67 8.11
CA TYR A 199 -19.48 17.95 7.29
C TYR A 199 -19.26 17.57 5.82
N GLY A 200 -18.13 17.97 5.23
CA GLY A 200 -17.80 17.69 3.83
C GLY A 200 -17.73 16.19 3.54
N LEU A 201 -17.06 15.42 4.39
CA LEU A 201 -16.97 13.97 4.25
C LEU A 201 -18.33 13.27 4.43
N LYS A 202 -19.19 13.79 5.30
CA LYS A 202 -20.55 13.30 5.48
C LYS A 202 -21.39 13.49 4.21
N SER A 203 -21.28 14.65 3.56
CA SER A 203 -22.06 14.97 2.35
C SER A 203 -21.65 14.10 1.13
N HIS A 204 -20.43 13.61 1.09
CA HIS A 204 -19.92 12.73 0.03
C HIS A 204 -20.22 11.23 0.27
N ARG A 205 -20.81 10.86 1.42
CA ARG A 205 -21.25 9.47 1.62
C ARG A 205 -22.52 9.23 0.80
N PRO A 206 -22.59 8.12 0.03
CA PRO A 206 -23.85 7.67 -0.52
C PRO A 206 -24.84 7.52 0.64
N GLU A 207 -26.04 8.08 0.53
CA GLU A 207 -27.11 7.79 1.47
C GLU A 207 -27.27 6.27 1.49
N THR A 208 -26.93 5.64 2.63
CA THR A 208 -27.28 4.25 2.85
C THR A 208 -28.82 4.22 2.84
N VAL A 209 -29.39 3.69 1.77
CA VAL A 209 -30.81 3.36 1.72
C VAL A 209 -31.03 2.48 2.95
N ASN A 210 -31.77 2.97 3.93
CA ASN A 210 -32.24 2.21 5.07
C ASN A 210 -33.17 1.12 4.58
N THR A 211 -32.63 0.06 4.05
CA THR A 211 -33.32 -1.21 3.91
C THR A 211 -33.35 -1.80 5.31
N THR A 212 -34.49 -1.73 5.94
CA THR A 212 -34.84 -2.44 7.17
C THR A 212 -34.43 -3.91 7.06
N GLY A 213 -33.38 -4.30 7.77
CA GLY A 213 -32.96 -5.69 7.91
C GLY A 213 -31.49 -5.91 7.57
N THR A 214 -30.66 -6.12 8.60
CA THR A 214 -29.37 -6.89 8.62
C THR A 214 -28.51 -6.87 7.34
N ALA A 215 -28.39 -5.76 6.65
CA ALA A 215 -27.40 -5.63 5.59
C ALA A 215 -26.00 -5.56 6.23
N LYS A 216 -25.29 -6.70 6.23
CA LYS A 216 -23.83 -6.72 6.50
C LYS A 216 -23.20 -5.68 5.59
N THR A 217 -22.47 -4.73 6.17
CA THR A 217 -21.70 -3.76 5.40
C THR A 217 -20.73 -4.56 4.53
N ILE A 218 -20.95 -4.56 3.22
CA ILE A 218 -20.07 -5.27 2.27
C ILE A 218 -18.68 -4.67 2.44
N GLY A 219 -17.69 -5.49 2.77
CA GLY A 219 -16.32 -5.06 3.01
C GLY A 219 -15.73 -4.33 1.79
N ALA A 220 -14.93 -3.31 2.07
CA ALA A 220 -14.31 -2.48 1.03
C ALA A 220 -13.10 -3.14 0.35
N PHE A 221 -12.57 -4.21 0.95
CA PHE A 221 -11.37 -4.90 0.50
C PHE A 221 -11.69 -6.18 -0.27
N ARG A 222 -10.80 -6.52 -1.19
CA ARG A 222 -10.82 -7.77 -1.97
C ARG A 222 -9.49 -8.47 -1.85
N THR A 223 -9.57 -9.81 -1.83
CA THR A 223 -8.45 -10.72 -2.00
C THR A 223 -8.82 -11.82 -2.97
N LEU A 224 -7.93 -12.77 -3.22
CA LEU A 224 -8.19 -13.94 -4.06
C LEU A 224 -8.19 -15.23 -3.21
N ALA A 225 -8.97 -16.22 -3.62
CA ALA A 225 -9.15 -17.45 -2.88
C ALA A 225 -7.84 -18.22 -2.61
N GLY A 226 -6.87 -18.15 -3.53
CA GLY A 226 -5.53 -18.73 -3.38
C GLY A 226 -4.48 -17.78 -2.79
N GLY A 227 -4.88 -16.57 -2.34
CA GLY A 227 -3.99 -15.49 -1.95
C GLY A 227 -3.63 -14.58 -3.12
N LEU A 228 -2.99 -13.44 -2.80
CA LEU A 228 -2.72 -12.39 -3.80
C LEU A 228 -1.66 -12.75 -4.82
N SER A 229 -0.76 -13.73 -4.55
CA SER A 229 0.17 -14.21 -5.56
C SER A 229 -0.55 -14.79 -6.79
N THR A 230 -1.79 -15.30 -6.63
CA THR A 230 -2.63 -15.75 -7.74
C THR A 230 -2.79 -14.68 -8.83
N LEU A 231 -2.83 -13.39 -8.46
CA LEU A 231 -2.92 -12.29 -9.42
C LEU A 231 -1.65 -12.16 -10.26
N THR A 232 -0.48 -12.19 -9.62
CA THR A 232 0.81 -12.05 -10.33
C THR A 232 1.13 -13.29 -11.15
N ASP A 233 0.81 -14.48 -10.64
CA ASP A 233 0.99 -15.75 -11.33
C ASP A 233 0.13 -15.80 -12.60
N ALA A 234 -1.13 -15.40 -12.52
CA ALA A 234 -2.01 -15.32 -13.68
C ALA A 234 -1.52 -14.31 -14.75
N ILE A 235 -0.89 -13.20 -14.35
CA ILE A 235 -0.26 -12.30 -15.32
C ILE A 235 0.92 -13.00 -16.01
N VAL A 236 1.78 -13.67 -15.25
CA VAL A 236 2.95 -14.38 -15.80
C VAL A 236 2.49 -15.48 -16.77
N GLU A 237 1.47 -16.26 -16.42
CA GLU A 237 0.89 -17.31 -17.27
C GLU A 237 0.27 -16.75 -18.56
N ALA A 238 -0.29 -15.53 -18.52
CA ALA A 238 -0.88 -14.86 -19.69
C ALA A 238 0.15 -14.26 -20.66
N LEU A 239 1.44 -14.24 -20.29
CA LEU A 239 2.51 -13.61 -21.06
C LEU A 239 3.40 -14.65 -21.75
N PRO A 240 4.00 -14.32 -22.94
CA PRO A 240 4.96 -15.18 -23.60
C PRO A 240 6.22 -15.39 -22.74
N ALA A 241 6.51 -16.64 -22.37
CA ALA A 241 7.58 -16.99 -21.45
C ALA A 241 8.97 -16.53 -21.94
N GLU A 242 9.18 -16.52 -23.26
CA GLU A 242 10.45 -16.10 -23.90
C GLU A 242 10.72 -14.59 -23.76
N ARG A 243 9.75 -13.80 -23.30
CA ARG A 243 9.87 -12.36 -23.06
C ARG A 243 10.10 -12.01 -21.59
N LEU A 244 10.04 -13.00 -20.71
CA LEU A 244 10.18 -12.86 -19.26
C LEU A 244 11.55 -13.39 -18.81
N HIS A 245 12.38 -12.52 -18.24
CA HIS A 245 13.76 -12.85 -17.86
C HIS A 245 13.95 -12.62 -16.34
N ALA A 246 13.72 -13.65 -15.55
CA ALA A 246 14.08 -13.66 -14.12
C ALA A 246 15.59 -13.90 -13.95
N ASN A 247 16.14 -13.65 -12.75
CA ASN A 247 17.58 -13.73 -12.45
C ASN A 247 18.45 -12.88 -13.41
N THR A 248 17.88 -11.81 -13.95
CA THR A 248 18.53 -10.98 -14.96
C THR A 248 18.49 -9.50 -14.54
N ALA A 249 19.43 -9.15 -13.68
CA ALA A 249 19.57 -7.77 -13.20
C ALA A 249 20.03 -6.84 -14.31
N VAL A 250 19.40 -5.65 -14.41
CA VAL A 250 19.92 -4.53 -15.18
C VAL A 250 20.95 -3.80 -14.33
N LYS A 251 22.14 -3.55 -14.89
CA LYS A 251 23.25 -2.89 -14.21
C LYS A 251 23.19 -1.36 -14.33
N CYS A 252 22.93 -0.87 -15.54
CA CYS A 252 22.81 0.58 -15.81
C CYS A 252 22.12 0.81 -17.16
N ILE A 253 21.74 2.06 -17.41
CA ILE A 253 21.18 2.52 -18.67
C ILE A 253 22.11 3.61 -19.22
N GLU A 254 22.60 3.41 -20.44
CA GLU A 254 23.47 4.36 -21.16
C GLU A 254 22.71 4.88 -22.38
N ASN A 255 22.10 6.04 -22.27
CA ASN A 255 21.21 6.63 -23.29
C ASN A 255 20.03 5.68 -23.65
N THR A 256 20.09 5.01 -24.81
CA THR A 256 19.10 4.04 -25.29
C THR A 256 19.53 2.59 -25.05
N THR A 257 20.67 2.35 -24.40
CA THR A 257 21.24 1.00 -24.20
C THR A 257 21.04 0.56 -22.75
N VAL A 258 20.32 -0.53 -22.57
CA VAL A 258 20.22 -1.24 -21.27
C VAL A 258 21.40 -2.22 -21.17
N VAL A 259 22.16 -2.12 -20.10
CA VAL A 259 23.31 -3.01 -19.81
C VAL A 259 22.90 -3.98 -18.72
N LEU A 260 22.93 -5.27 -19.01
CA LEU A 260 22.61 -6.33 -18.06
C LEU A 260 23.81 -6.64 -17.14
N GLY A 261 23.53 -7.30 -16.02
CA GLY A 261 24.56 -7.70 -15.04
C GLY A 261 25.63 -8.66 -15.61
N ASN A 262 25.28 -9.45 -16.62
CA ASN A 262 26.21 -10.33 -17.35
C ASN A 262 27.08 -9.60 -18.41
N GLY A 263 26.85 -8.27 -18.59
CA GLY A 263 27.56 -7.45 -19.57
C GLY A 263 26.89 -7.38 -20.95
N GLU A 264 25.79 -8.08 -21.18
CA GLU A 264 25.00 -7.96 -22.41
C GLU A 264 24.43 -6.54 -22.54
N ARG A 265 24.38 -6.05 -23.78
CA ARG A 265 23.95 -4.69 -24.14
C ARG A 265 22.78 -4.76 -25.09
N ILE A 266 21.66 -4.21 -24.70
CA ILE A 266 20.41 -4.21 -25.46
C ILE A 266 20.03 -2.78 -25.81
N VAL A 267 19.97 -2.46 -27.09
CA VAL A 267 19.46 -1.16 -27.56
C VAL A 267 17.93 -1.19 -27.53
N ALA A 268 17.32 -0.21 -26.88
CA ALA A 268 15.89 -0.07 -26.74
C ALA A 268 15.39 1.26 -27.34
N ASP A 269 14.25 1.23 -28.01
CA ASP A 269 13.56 2.43 -28.47
C ASP A 269 12.82 3.13 -27.33
N ALA A 270 12.32 2.35 -26.34
CA ALA A 270 11.73 2.87 -25.10
C ALA A 270 12.09 1.96 -23.91
N ILE A 271 12.15 2.55 -22.71
CA ILE A 271 12.50 1.86 -21.47
C ILE A 271 11.47 2.24 -20.41
N ILE A 272 10.78 1.24 -19.85
CA ILE A 272 9.89 1.40 -18.68
C ILE A 272 10.67 0.92 -17.46
N ILE A 273 10.88 1.81 -16.48
CA ILE A 273 11.52 1.44 -15.21
C ILE A 273 10.42 1.30 -14.17
N ALA A 274 10.01 0.05 -13.92
CA ALA A 274 8.96 -0.33 -12.97
C ALA A 274 9.57 -0.75 -11.62
N ALA A 275 10.44 0.09 -11.08
CA ALA A 275 11.18 -0.13 -9.85
C ALA A 275 11.06 1.08 -8.90
N THR A 276 11.54 0.92 -7.69
CA THR A 276 11.61 1.99 -6.69
C THR A 276 12.64 3.05 -7.10
N HIS A 277 12.51 4.26 -6.58
CA HIS A 277 13.34 5.40 -7.00
C HIS A 277 14.83 5.23 -6.68
N ASP A 278 15.19 4.50 -5.62
CA ASP A 278 16.57 4.13 -5.31
C ASP A 278 17.21 3.29 -6.42
N VAL A 279 16.44 2.34 -6.98
CA VAL A 279 16.87 1.56 -8.14
C VAL A 279 17.03 2.46 -9.36
N VAL A 280 16.08 3.38 -9.61
CA VAL A 280 16.22 4.36 -10.72
C VAL A 280 17.50 5.17 -10.58
N LEU A 281 17.82 5.66 -9.37
CA LEU A 281 19.06 6.40 -9.09
C LEU A 281 20.32 5.57 -9.33
N SER A 282 20.25 4.25 -9.11
CA SER A 282 21.35 3.34 -9.40
C SER A 282 21.52 3.02 -10.89
N LEU A 283 20.43 3.05 -11.66
CA LEU A 283 20.42 2.72 -13.10
C LEU A 283 20.75 3.93 -14.00
N LEU A 284 20.39 5.14 -13.55
CA LEU A 284 20.47 6.37 -14.31
C LEU A 284 21.33 7.41 -13.58
N ASP A 285 22.55 7.64 -14.06
CA ASP A 285 23.39 8.75 -13.57
C ASP A 285 23.13 10.01 -14.40
N VAL A 286 21.95 10.59 -14.25
CA VAL A 286 21.53 11.79 -14.95
C VAL A 286 20.95 12.84 -13.98
N PRO A 287 21.16 14.14 -14.23
CA PRO A 287 20.65 15.21 -13.35
C PRO A 287 19.14 15.17 -13.14
N ALA A 288 18.38 14.75 -14.15
CA ALA A 288 16.93 14.72 -14.16
C ALA A 288 16.32 13.89 -13.02
N VAL A 289 16.99 12.83 -12.54
CA VAL A 289 16.46 11.95 -11.46
C VAL A 289 16.97 12.32 -10.08
N LYS A 290 17.93 13.25 -9.96
CA LYS A 290 18.53 13.63 -8.66
C LYS A 290 17.53 14.10 -7.60
N PRO A 291 16.43 14.82 -7.93
CA PRO A 291 15.44 15.18 -6.92
C PRO A 291 14.82 13.99 -6.18
N LEU A 292 14.86 12.77 -6.76
CA LEU A 292 14.40 11.55 -6.09
C LEU A 292 15.27 11.14 -4.89
N MET A 293 16.52 11.63 -4.79
CA MET A 293 17.40 11.38 -3.64
C MET A 293 16.85 11.92 -2.32
N GLU A 294 15.97 12.92 -2.39
CA GLU A 294 15.33 13.52 -1.22
C GLU A 294 14.13 12.72 -0.71
N GLN A 295 13.74 11.64 -1.40
CA GLN A 295 12.62 10.81 -1.02
C GLN A 295 13.08 9.67 -0.10
N PRO A 296 12.69 9.64 1.19
CA PRO A 296 13.08 8.57 2.08
C PRO A 296 12.35 7.26 1.74
N MET A 297 12.94 6.16 2.19
CA MET A 297 12.33 4.83 2.22
C MET A 297 12.18 4.38 3.67
N THR A 298 11.08 3.68 3.99
CA THR A 298 10.94 3.02 5.27
C THR A 298 10.92 1.51 5.13
N SER A 299 11.34 0.86 6.20
CA SER A 299 11.37 -0.59 6.34
C SER A 299 10.27 -1.03 7.29
N LEU A 300 9.70 -2.21 7.04
CA LEU A 300 8.71 -2.82 7.91
C LEU A 300 8.88 -4.33 7.91
N ALA A 301 8.30 -4.99 8.92
CA ALA A 301 8.15 -6.43 8.91
C ALA A 301 6.73 -6.84 9.27
N THR A 302 6.29 -7.97 8.74
CA THR A 302 5.08 -8.64 9.16
C THR A 302 5.43 -9.98 9.78
N ILE A 303 4.84 -10.28 10.93
CA ILE A 303 4.99 -11.53 11.64
C ILE A 303 3.63 -12.20 11.73
N SER A 304 3.48 -13.33 11.03
CA SER A 304 2.28 -14.16 11.09
C SER A 304 2.50 -15.30 12.07
N LEU A 305 1.64 -15.40 13.08
CA LEU A 305 1.68 -16.39 14.15
C LEU A 305 0.44 -17.28 14.06
N ALA A 306 0.63 -18.59 13.89
CA ALA A 306 -0.45 -19.56 13.88
C ALA A 306 -0.62 -20.21 15.26
N TYR A 307 -1.86 -20.28 15.73
CA TYR A 307 -2.22 -20.85 17.03
C TYR A 307 -3.45 -21.73 16.93
N ASP A 308 -3.71 -22.50 18.00
CA ASP A 308 -5.02 -23.07 18.25
C ASP A 308 -5.99 -21.99 18.73
N GLN A 309 -7.29 -22.17 18.48
CA GLN A 309 -8.31 -21.14 18.75
C GLN A 309 -8.41 -20.73 20.22
N ASP A 310 -8.05 -21.62 21.15
CA ASP A 310 -8.08 -21.39 22.58
C ASP A 310 -6.90 -20.52 23.09
N ALA A 311 -5.91 -20.24 22.27
CA ALA A 311 -4.78 -19.37 22.66
C ALA A 311 -5.21 -17.91 22.94
N VAL A 312 -6.37 -17.46 22.46
CA VAL A 312 -6.97 -16.17 22.80
C VAL A 312 -8.43 -16.39 23.21
N PRO A 313 -8.73 -16.43 24.52
CA PRO A 313 -10.04 -16.81 25.02
C PRO A 313 -11.20 -15.90 24.58
N HIS A 314 -10.93 -14.61 24.37
CA HIS A 314 -11.95 -13.59 24.08
C HIS A 314 -11.48 -12.63 22.99
N LEU A 315 -11.50 -13.09 21.74
CA LEU A 315 -11.24 -12.21 20.61
C LEU A 315 -12.56 -11.56 20.15
N PRO A 316 -12.68 -10.22 20.17
CA PRO A 316 -13.90 -9.56 19.69
C PRO A 316 -14.05 -9.70 18.18
N GLU A 317 -15.31 -9.64 17.69
CA GLU A 317 -15.59 -9.64 16.24
C GLU A 317 -14.94 -8.43 15.57
N GLY A 318 -14.10 -8.65 14.57
CA GLY A 318 -13.45 -7.55 13.82
C GLY A 318 -12.27 -8.03 13.00
N THR A 319 -11.67 -7.12 12.22
CA THR A 319 -10.51 -7.42 11.37
C THR A 319 -9.17 -7.34 12.10
N GLY A 320 -9.18 -6.82 13.34
CA GLY A 320 -7.97 -6.54 14.09
C GLY A 320 -7.96 -5.14 14.71
N PHE A 321 -6.78 -4.69 15.10
CA PHE A 321 -6.59 -3.39 15.74
C PHE A 321 -5.31 -2.70 15.26
N LEU A 322 -5.32 -1.37 15.42
CA LEU A 322 -4.13 -0.53 15.31
C LEU A 322 -3.74 -0.04 16.71
N VAL A 323 -2.48 0.28 16.91
CA VAL A 323 -1.96 0.74 18.20
C VAL A 323 -1.85 2.27 18.19
N ALA A 324 -2.50 2.92 19.16
CA ALA A 324 -2.38 4.36 19.38
C ALA A 324 -0.92 4.76 19.67
N ARG A 325 -0.51 5.92 19.18
CA ARG A 325 0.88 6.41 19.33
C ARG A 325 1.15 7.08 20.68
N THR A 326 0.61 6.51 21.75
CA THR A 326 0.69 7.05 23.11
C THR A 326 1.68 6.32 24.02
N ARG A 327 2.09 5.12 23.61
CA ARG A 327 3.09 4.28 24.31
C ARG A 327 3.99 3.56 23.31
N ASP A 328 5.13 3.11 23.79
CA ASP A 328 6.14 2.41 22.98
C ASP A 328 5.87 0.90 22.98
N TYR A 329 4.96 0.45 22.11
CA TYR A 329 4.81 -0.95 21.74
C TYR A 329 5.64 -1.27 20.51
N HIS A 330 6.03 -2.53 20.35
CA HIS A 330 6.79 -2.99 19.18
C HIS A 330 5.90 -3.04 17.95
N ILE A 331 4.67 -3.58 18.09
CA ILE A 331 3.72 -3.66 17.00
C ILE A 331 2.99 -2.33 16.78
N THR A 332 2.64 -2.08 15.53
CA THR A 332 1.83 -0.92 15.12
C THR A 332 0.38 -1.31 14.84
N ALA A 333 0.14 -2.58 14.57
CA ALA A 333 -1.16 -3.16 14.28
C ALA A 333 -1.12 -4.69 14.42
N CYS A 334 -2.29 -5.30 14.58
CA CYS A 334 -2.48 -6.73 14.45
C CYS A 334 -3.76 -7.02 13.65
N THR A 335 -3.65 -7.86 12.62
CA THR A 335 -4.81 -8.39 11.88
C THR A 335 -5.17 -9.77 12.39
N TRP A 336 -6.45 -10.00 12.62
CA TRP A 336 -7.04 -11.30 12.88
C TRP A 336 -7.48 -11.92 11.56
N VAL A 337 -6.61 -12.75 10.97
CA VAL A 337 -6.79 -13.22 9.60
C VAL A 337 -8.03 -14.09 9.47
N GLN A 338 -8.31 -14.97 10.44
CA GLN A 338 -9.50 -15.82 10.46
C GLN A 338 -10.83 -15.04 10.46
N GLU A 339 -10.83 -13.83 11.03
CA GLU A 339 -12.01 -12.96 11.06
C GLU A 339 -12.15 -12.11 9.79
N LYS A 340 -11.00 -11.66 9.25
CA LYS A 340 -10.97 -10.86 8.04
C LYS A 340 -11.16 -11.73 6.79
N TRP A 341 -10.47 -12.87 6.76
CA TRP A 341 -10.39 -13.82 5.65
C TRP A 341 -10.59 -15.26 6.12
N PRO A 342 -11.81 -15.69 6.46
CA PRO A 342 -12.06 -17.03 7.05
C PRO A 342 -11.52 -18.20 6.21
N HIS A 343 -11.49 -18.07 4.88
CA HIS A 343 -10.98 -19.11 3.97
C HIS A 343 -9.46 -19.31 4.04
N MET A 344 -8.71 -18.37 4.64
CA MET A 344 -7.25 -18.44 4.76
C MET A 344 -6.77 -19.23 5.97
N VAL A 345 -7.67 -19.57 6.89
CA VAL A 345 -7.31 -20.20 8.18
C VAL A 345 -8.16 -21.44 8.39
N PRO A 346 -7.56 -22.59 8.72
CA PRO A 346 -8.31 -23.82 9.02
C PRO A 346 -9.23 -23.65 10.24
N ASP A 347 -10.35 -24.39 10.26
CA ASP A 347 -11.28 -24.39 11.38
C ASP A 347 -10.58 -24.75 12.70
N GLY A 348 -10.92 -24.02 13.78
CA GLY A 348 -10.34 -24.22 15.10
C GLY A 348 -8.91 -23.66 15.25
N LYS A 349 -8.43 -22.86 14.30
CA LYS A 349 -7.12 -22.21 14.34
C LYS A 349 -7.24 -20.69 14.30
N LEU A 350 -6.17 -20.02 14.71
CA LEU A 350 -5.96 -18.58 14.61
C LEU A 350 -4.74 -18.29 13.75
N LEU A 351 -4.81 -17.20 13.00
CA LEU A 351 -3.64 -16.60 12.35
C LEU A 351 -3.64 -15.11 12.70
N LEU A 352 -2.68 -14.72 13.53
CA LEU A 352 -2.47 -13.34 13.99
C LEU A 352 -1.32 -12.75 13.21
N ARG A 353 -1.56 -11.63 12.53
CA ARG A 353 -0.52 -10.95 11.74
C ARG A 353 -0.16 -9.62 12.39
N GLY A 354 0.97 -9.59 13.11
CA GLY A 354 1.57 -8.40 13.70
C GLY A 354 2.37 -7.60 12.68
N PHE A 355 2.34 -6.27 12.80
CA PHE A 355 3.10 -5.36 11.97
C PHE A 355 4.14 -4.62 12.81
N LEU A 356 5.42 -4.77 12.44
CA LEU A 356 6.56 -4.09 13.03
C LEU A 356 7.10 -3.04 12.06
N GLY A 357 7.65 -1.96 12.61
CA GLY A 357 8.26 -0.88 11.83
C GLY A 357 7.48 0.42 11.98
N LYS A 358 8.13 1.37 12.63
CA LYS A 358 7.77 2.78 12.69
C LYS A 358 8.90 3.55 12.04
N ALA A 359 8.63 4.74 11.52
CA ALA A 359 9.70 5.62 11.04
C ALA A 359 10.78 5.76 12.13
N GLY A 360 12.04 5.49 11.77
CA GLY A 360 13.20 5.56 12.69
C GLY A 360 13.52 4.30 13.51
N GLN A 361 12.70 3.24 13.45
CA GLN A 361 12.96 1.97 14.19
C GLN A 361 13.59 0.90 13.28
N VAL A 362 14.80 1.16 12.76
CA VAL A 362 15.48 0.20 11.87
C VAL A 362 16.06 -0.97 12.67
N ASP A 363 16.57 -0.74 13.89
CA ASP A 363 17.25 -1.74 14.71
C ASP A 363 16.39 -2.98 15.03
N LEU A 364 15.09 -2.77 15.20
CA LEU A 364 14.15 -3.87 15.45
C LEU A 364 14.09 -4.88 14.29
N LEU A 365 14.24 -4.42 13.06
CA LEU A 365 14.18 -5.24 11.85
C LEU A 365 15.49 -5.99 11.55
N GLU A 366 16.59 -5.62 12.21
CA GLU A 366 17.88 -6.31 12.11
C GLU A 366 18.00 -7.49 13.10
N GLN A 367 17.06 -7.62 14.05
CA GLN A 367 17.02 -8.72 15.01
C GLN A 367 16.69 -10.05 14.32
N THR A 368 16.94 -11.14 15.02
CA THR A 368 16.59 -12.49 14.56
C THR A 368 15.07 -12.68 14.49
N ASP A 369 14.61 -13.66 13.72
CA ASP A 369 13.19 -14.01 13.64
C ASP A 369 12.60 -14.31 15.02
N ALA A 370 13.33 -15.07 15.84
CA ALA A 370 12.87 -15.44 17.19
C ALA A 370 12.70 -14.23 18.12
N GLU A 371 13.61 -13.26 18.07
CA GLU A 371 13.51 -12.04 18.86
C GLU A 371 12.30 -11.19 18.42
N MET A 372 12.11 -11.00 17.11
CA MET A 372 10.94 -10.26 16.60
C MET A 372 9.62 -10.95 16.92
N VAL A 373 9.57 -12.29 16.83
CA VAL A 373 8.40 -13.08 17.25
C VAL A 373 8.14 -12.89 18.74
N GLY A 374 9.17 -12.92 19.59
CA GLY A 374 9.07 -12.68 21.03
C GLY A 374 8.45 -11.31 21.35
N HIS A 375 8.88 -10.25 20.67
CA HIS A 375 8.29 -8.92 20.83
C HIS A 375 6.80 -8.87 20.47
N VAL A 376 6.43 -9.52 19.35
CA VAL A 376 5.01 -9.58 18.95
C VAL A 376 4.18 -10.38 19.96
N GLN A 377 4.70 -11.50 20.47
CA GLN A 377 4.03 -12.30 21.51
C GLN A 377 3.85 -11.53 22.81
N GLU A 378 4.88 -10.78 23.26
CA GLU A 378 4.83 -9.96 24.46
C GLU A 378 3.72 -8.89 24.36
N ASP A 379 3.71 -8.14 23.26
CA ASP A 379 2.70 -7.12 23.00
C ASP A 379 1.29 -7.74 22.91
N LEU A 380 1.11 -8.84 22.17
CA LEU A 380 -0.19 -9.50 22.03
C LEU A 380 -0.68 -10.15 23.33
N LYS A 381 0.23 -10.62 24.18
CA LYS A 381 -0.12 -11.11 25.52
C LYS A 381 -0.74 -9.99 26.37
N GLU A 382 -0.16 -8.79 26.35
CA GLU A 382 -0.73 -7.63 27.06
C GLU A 382 -2.05 -7.17 26.40
N MET A 383 -2.10 -7.14 25.08
CA MET A 383 -3.18 -6.48 24.34
C MET A 383 -4.46 -7.32 24.23
N ILE A 384 -4.31 -8.63 24.02
CA ILE A 384 -5.44 -9.54 23.75
C ILE A 384 -5.41 -10.82 24.59
N GLY A 385 -4.48 -10.93 25.55
CA GLY A 385 -4.37 -12.11 26.40
C GLY A 385 -3.89 -13.36 25.66
N LEU A 386 -3.01 -13.21 24.65
CA LEU A 386 -2.44 -14.35 23.92
C LEU A 386 -1.63 -15.24 24.85
N GLU A 387 -1.90 -16.55 24.84
CA GLU A 387 -1.24 -17.55 25.66
C GLU A 387 -0.63 -18.67 24.79
N GLY A 388 0.41 -19.32 25.32
CA GLY A 388 1.07 -20.46 24.69
C GLY A 388 2.07 -20.11 23.60
N GLU A 389 2.60 -21.17 22.96
CA GLU A 389 3.55 -21.05 21.85
C GLU A 389 2.83 -21.20 20.50
N PRO A 390 3.29 -20.51 19.45
CA PRO A 390 2.71 -20.67 18.14
C PRO A 390 2.98 -22.07 17.56
N LEU A 391 2.03 -22.61 16.83
CA LEU A 391 2.21 -23.83 16.04
C LEU A 391 3.36 -23.67 15.04
N PHE A 392 3.43 -22.49 14.45
CA PHE A 392 4.52 -21.99 13.63
C PHE A 392 4.42 -20.47 13.46
N TYR A 393 5.47 -19.89 12.92
CA TYR A 393 5.47 -18.49 12.52
C TYR A 393 6.08 -18.28 11.13
N GLU A 394 5.71 -17.17 10.49
CA GLU A 394 6.31 -16.67 9.25
C GLU A 394 6.70 -15.20 9.42
N VAL A 395 7.97 -14.90 9.19
CA VAL A 395 8.53 -13.55 9.26
C VAL A 395 8.80 -13.04 7.86
N SER A 396 8.34 -11.84 7.57
CA SER A 396 8.63 -11.15 6.30
C SER A 396 9.22 -9.79 6.56
N ARG A 397 10.49 -9.60 6.23
CA ARG A 397 11.18 -8.31 6.29
C ARG A 397 11.10 -7.62 4.95
N MET A 398 10.68 -6.39 4.95
CA MET A 398 10.62 -5.51 3.79
C MET A 398 11.50 -4.29 4.05
N LYS A 399 12.80 -4.47 3.78
CA LYS A 399 13.81 -3.40 3.95
C LYS A 399 13.66 -2.37 2.84
N GLU A 400 13.68 -1.08 3.22
CA GLU A 400 13.57 0.05 2.28
C GLU A 400 12.49 -0.18 1.22
N ALA A 401 11.32 -0.65 1.68
CA ALA A 401 10.28 -1.14 0.78
C ALA A 401 9.11 -0.16 0.59
N MET A 402 9.01 0.87 1.46
CA MET A 402 7.90 1.82 1.44
C MET A 402 8.42 3.24 1.19
N PRO A 403 8.26 3.77 -0.03
CA PRO A 403 8.65 5.14 -0.35
C PRO A 403 7.77 6.13 0.42
N GLN A 404 8.39 7.17 0.95
CA GLN A 404 7.73 8.20 1.72
C GLN A 404 7.46 9.43 0.85
N TYR A 405 6.20 9.78 0.70
CA TYR A 405 5.78 10.99 -0.01
C TYR A 405 5.83 12.17 0.97
N THR A 406 7.04 12.70 1.18
CA THR A 406 7.24 13.85 2.06
C THR A 406 6.70 15.14 1.45
N VAL A 407 6.50 16.17 2.29
CA VAL A 407 6.09 17.51 1.82
C VAL A 407 6.95 17.94 0.62
N GLY A 408 6.31 18.46 -0.43
CA GLY A 408 6.96 18.82 -1.70
C GLY A 408 7.17 17.64 -2.67
N HIS A 409 6.59 16.45 -2.39
CA HIS A 409 6.76 15.27 -3.26
C HIS A 409 6.24 15.50 -4.67
N GLN A 410 5.07 16.15 -4.83
CA GLN A 410 4.51 16.38 -6.17
C GLN A 410 5.39 17.31 -7.00
N GLU A 411 5.88 18.38 -6.43
CA GLU A 411 6.75 19.34 -7.10
C GLU A 411 8.09 18.70 -7.53
N ARG A 412 8.67 17.84 -6.65
CA ARG A 412 9.86 17.05 -7.00
C ARG A 412 9.57 16.11 -8.16
N LEU A 413 8.46 15.39 -8.12
CA LEU A 413 8.09 14.44 -9.16
C LEU A 413 7.82 15.13 -10.50
N GLU A 414 7.08 16.24 -10.51
CA GLU A 414 6.84 17.04 -11.72
C GLU A 414 8.15 17.57 -12.34
N THR A 415 9.11 17.93 -11.50
CA THR A 415 10.44 18.32 -11.96
C THR A 415 11.16 17.16 -12.63
N VAL A 416 11.17 15.98 -12.00
CA VAL A 416 11.78 14.77 -12.57
C VAL A 416 11.11 14.38 -13.90
N GLU A 417 9.79 14.34 -13.95
CA GLU A 417 9.05 13.97 -15.15
C GLU A 417 9.29 14.95 -16.32
N ARG A 418 9.29 16.26 -16.01
CA ARG A 418 9.58 17.30 -17.00
C ARG A 418 11.00 17.15 -17.57
N ASP A 419 11.99 17.00 -16.69
CA ASP A 419 13.38 16.98 -17.06
C ASP A 419 13.75 15.68 -17.79
N LEU A 420 13.20 14.52 -17.36
CA LEU A 420 13.32 13.25 -18.08
C LEU A 420 12.70 13.35 -19.47
N LYS A 421 11.50 13.91 -19.59
CA LYS A 421 10.83 14.05 -20.88
C LYS A 421 11.62 14.92 -21.88
N GLN A 422 12.37 15.91 -21.38
CA GLN A 422 13.22 16.76 -22.21
C GLN A 422 14.54 16.10 -22.59
N GLN A 423 15.20 15.42 -21.66
CA GLN A 423 16.55 14.89 -21.82
C GLN A 423 16.57 13.43 -22.25
N HIS A 424 15.60 12.62 -21.80
CA HIS A 424 15.48 11.18 -22.02
C HIS A 424 14.03 10.80 -22.33
N PRO A 425 13.46 11.28 -23.47
CA PRO A 425 12.03 11.13 -23.77
C PRO A 425 11.58 9.68 -23.96
N ASN A 426 12.52 8.76 -24.09
CA ASN A 426 12.30 7.32 -24.23
C ASN A 426 12.28 6.57 -22.88
N ILE A 427 12.42 7.24 -21.73
CA ILE A 427 12.41 6.64 -20.39
C ILE A 427 11.10 6.98 -19.67
N PHE A 428 10.43 5.95 -19.16
CA PHE A 428 9.14 6.04 -18.46
C PHE A 428 9.28 5.43 -17.05
N LEU A 429 8.99 6.22 -16.01
CA LEU A 429 9.01 5.77 -14.63
C LEU A 429 7.62 5.27 -14.23
N ALA A 430 7.55 4.12 -13.57
CA ALA A 430 6.30 3.57 -13.06
C ALA A 430 6.51 2.87 -11.71
N GLY A 431 5.49 2.91 -10.86
CA GLY A 431 5.52 2.18 -9.58
C GLY A 431 5.17 3.03 -8.38
N MET A 432 5.27 2.38 -7.23
CA MET A 432 4.83 2.92 -5.96
C MET A 432 5.68 4.09 -5.42
N SER A 433 6.82 4.39 -6.02
CA SER A 433 7.64 5.53 -5.62
C SER A 433 7.10 6.87 -6.11
N TYR A 434 6.10 6.89 -6.98
CA TYR A 434 5.71 8.09 -7.71
C TYR A 434 4.29 8.55 -7.37
N ARG A 435 3.25 7.78 -7.76
CA ARG A 435 1.86 8.25 -7.72
C ARG A 435 0.90 7.24 -7.10
N GLY A 436 1.19 6.80 -5.87
CA GLY A 436 0.35 5.88 -5.10
C GLY A 436 0.94 4.51 -4.86
N VAL A 437 0.82 4.07 -3.61
CA VAL A 437 1.44 2.82 -3.11
C VAL A 437 0.49 1.62 -3.17
N GLY A 438 -0.79 1.85 -3.42
CA GLY A 438 -1.80 0.79 -3.43
C GLY A 438 -1.70 -0.12 -4.66
N ILE A 439 -2.15 -1.36 -4.53
CA ILE A 439 -2.20 -2.35 -5.62
C ILE A 439 -2.85 -1.78 -6.89
N PRO A 440 -4.06 -1.17 -6.83
CA PRO A 440 -4.67 -0.60 -8.02
C PRO A 440 -3.88 0.58 -8.62
N ASP A 441 -3.15 1.34 -7.78
CA ASP A 441 -2.32 2.46 -8.24
C ASP A 441 -1.10 1.93 -9.02
N CYS A 442 -0.47 0.85 -8.53
CA CYS A 442 0.64 0.18 -9.20
C CYS A 442 0.21 -0.42 -10.55
N ILE A 443 -0.97 -1.04 -10.61
CA ILE A 443 -1.54 -1.56 -11.86
C ILE A 443 -1.76 -0.41 -12.87
N GLN A 444 -2.38 0.67 -12.41
CA GLN A 444 -2.66 1.83 -13.26
C GLN A 444 -1.36 2.50 -13.74
N ALA A 445 -0.35 2.60 -12.88
CA ALA A 445 0.97 3.14 -13.26
C ALA A 445 1.63 2.29 -14.35
N GLY A 446 1.61 0.96 -14.22
CA GLY A 446 2.11 0.05 -15.25
C GLY A 446 1.38 0.19 -16.58
N ARG A 447 0.04 0.24 -16.54
CA ARG A 447 -0.80 0.47 -17.73
C ARG A 447 -0.50 1.80 -18.41
N THR A 448 -0.34 2.87 -17.64
CA THR A 448 -0.03 4.20 -18.15
C THR A 448 1.32 4.21 -18.84
N ALA A 449 2.37 3.68 -18.21
CA ALA A 449 3.71 3.61 -18.78
C ALA A 449 3.76 2.76 -20.04
N ALA A 450 3.03 1.64 -20.11
CA ALA A 450 2.89 0.83 -21.32
C ALA A 450 2.28 1.63 -22.48
N ASN A 451 1.20 2.38 -22.22
CA ASN A 451 0.55 3.22 -23.22
C ASN A 451 1.48 4.32 -23.74
N GLU A 452 2.17 5.01 -22.84
CA GLU A 452 3.08 6.11 -23.18
C GLU A 452 4.28 5.61 -23.99
N ALA A 453 4.91 4.50 -23.57
CA ALA A 453 6.03 3.89 -24.27
C ALA A 453 5.62 3.41 -25.68
N ASN A 454 4.45 2.74 -25.82
CA ASN A 454 3.93 2.33 -27.11
C ASN A 454 3.66 3.52 -28.03
N GLN A 455 2.99 4.55 -27.53
CA GLN A 455 2.74 5.78 -28.32
C GLN A 455 4.04 6.46 -28.73
N PHE A 456 5.05 6.47 -27.88
CA PHE A 456 6.35 7.06 -28.20
C PHE A 456 7.02 6.34 -29.37
N VAL A 457 7.14 5.01 -29.31
CA VAL A 457 7.81 4.24 -30.37
C VAL A 457 7.05 4.30 -31.69
N MET A 458 5.72 4.36 -31.65
CA MET A 458 4.88 4.49 -32.86
C MET A 458 4.98 5.88 -33.52
N LYS A 459 5.09 6.96 -32.71
CA LYS A 459 5.27 8.33 -33.25
C LYS A 459 6.61 8.54 -33.91
N VAL A 460 7.69 7.97 -33.34
CA VAL A 460 9.05 8.07 -33.94
C VAL A 460 9.15 7.30 -35.28
N SER A 461 8.15 6.47 -35.58
CA SER A 461 8.09 5.69 -36.86
C SER A 461 7.37 6.40 -38.00
N GLN A 462 6.75 7.54 -37.75
CA GLN A 462 6.14 8.37 -38.84
C GLN A 462 7.21 9.33 -39.36
N PRO A 463 7.55 9.27 -40.67
CA PRO A 463 8.58 10.10 -41.30
C PRO A 463 8.21 11.60 -41.34
#